data_3972ae3fb1cc978098be86c24678b8a0
#
_entry.id   3972ae3fb1cc978098be86c24678b8a0
#
_cell.length_a   1.000
_cell.length_b   1.000
_cell.length_c   1.000
_cell.angle_alpha   90.00
_cell.angle_beta   90.00
_cell.angle_gamma   90.00
#
_symmetry.space_group_name_H-M   'P 1'
#
loop_
_entity.id
_entity.type
_entity.pdbx_description
1 polymer ?
#
loop_
_entity_poly.entity_id
_entity_poly.type
_entity_poly.pdbx_seq_one_letter_code
_entity_poly.pdbx_strand_id
1 'polypeptide(L)'
;MQINGPKIYFTIPIFGGIPITQTLVTSCIATLILCVAGVLLGRKLKKRPGRVQVLTEKAVTVIRTMVVEAMGEHNARWTPFIAALFLSSLLGTLLGMTGVLRSSTADISTTMTWAVLVSVICWYESIKNNGFFGWLKGFTEPIAVMTPMNIVSEIAQPVSLAFRHFGNIAGGGVITTLIYWALSGASAGVLRLIASSSVAVPLVLLAVGLLLVLLARFKAKDKLKIALRLLGILCLALAGLRLADLLWSLTGRAYPEMSGPVTGLCWFAGLAVLICGIVLLIGRKSKGKTALGVLLAALGFLGICFVSEGPMQVPVLTLGLPAVLSLYFDVFSGVIQAFVFSLLTMIYISSNCPPPEEKSKS
;
A
#
# COMPACT_ATOMS: atom_id res chain seq x y z
N MET A 1 -19.12 4.02 11.27
CA MET A 1 -17.73 3.86 10.75
C MET A 1 -16.81 3.72 11.95
N GLN A 2 -16.15 2.56 12.12
CA GLN A 2 -15.16 2.37 13.19
C GLN A 2 -13.78 2.31 12.54
N ILE A 3 -12.96 3.33 12.77
CA ILE A 3 -11.54 3.27 12.46
C ILE A 3 -10.92 2.45 13.58
N ASN A 4 -10.79 1.15 13.36
CA ASN A 4 -10.23 0.24 14.36
C ASN A 4 -8.72 0.48 14.47
N GLY A 5 -8.25 0.72 15.70
CA GLY A 5 -6.82 0.69 16.03
C GLY A 5 -6.18 -0.68 15.72
N PRO A 6 -4.86 -0.83 15.94
CA PRO A 6 -4.21 -2.13 15.78
C PRO A 6 -4.84 -3.16 16.72
N LYS A 7 -5.09 -4.37 16.22
CA LYS A 7 -5.61 -5.47 17.05
C LYS A 7 -4.55 -5.85 18.09
N ILE A 8 -4.99 -5.99 19.34
CA ILE A 8 -4.15 -6.50 20.43
C ILE A 8 -4.38 -8.01 20.46
N TYR A 9 -3.31 -8.80 20.29
CA TYR A 9 -3.40 -10.27 20.36
C TYR A 9 -3.39 -10.78 21.80
N PHE A 10 -2.48 -10.26 22.62
CA PHE A 10 -2.40 -10.55 24.05
C PHE A 10 -1.62 -9.45 24.75
N THR A 11 -1.78 -9.37 26.07
CA THR A 11 -1.03 -8.45 26.93
C THR A 11 -0.10 -9.25 27.84
N ILE A 12 1.17 -8.88 27.87
CA ILE A 12 2.15 -9.48 28.79
C ILE A 12 2.02 -8.76 30.13
N PRO A 13 1.77 -9.44 31.25
CA PRO A 13 1.57 -8.81 32.56
C PRO A 13 2.89 -8.36 33.20
N ILE A 14 3.69 -7.56 32.51
CA ILE A 14 4.96 -6.98 32.97
C ILE A 14 4.81 -5.46 32.91
N PHE A 15 5.24 -4.73 33.94
CA PHE A 15 5.19 -3.26 34.03
C PHE A 15 3.82 -2.62 33.70
N GLY A 16 2.71 -3.22 34.14
CA GLY A 16 1.37 -2.68 33.92
C GLY A 16 0.65 -3.19 32.68
N GLY A 17 1.20 -4.21 32.00
CA GLY A 17 0.59 -4.86 30.83
C GLY A 17 1.06 -4.27 29.51
N ILE A 18 2.03 -4.89 28.85
CA ILE A 18 2.52 -4.51 27.53
C ILE A 18 1.64 -5.17 26.47
N PRO A 19 0.87 -4.40 25.68
CA PRO A 19 0.01 -4.95 24.63
C PRO A 19 0.87 -5.41 23.43
N ILE A 20 0.76 -6.67 23.06
CA ILE A 20 1.32 -7.19 21.81
C ILE A 20 0.35 -6.88 20.69
N THR A 21 0.66 -5.84 19.92
CA THR A 21 -0.15 -5.35 18.82
C THR A 21 0.19 -6.08 17.51
N GLN A 22 -0.76 -6.07 16.58
CA GLN A 22 -0.54 -6.61 15.23
C GLN A 22 0.65 -5.95 14.53
N THR A 23 0.87 -4.67 14.75
CA THR A 23 1.99 -3.90 14.17
C THR A 23 3.34 -4.36 14.71
N LEU A 24 3.41 -4.69 16.00
CA LEU A 24 4.62 -5.26 16.62
C LEU A 24 4.96 -6.63 15.99
N VAL A 25 3.95 -7.49 15.83
CA VAL A 25 4.13 -8.80 15.17
C VAL A 25 4.63 -8.63 13.73
N THR A 26 4.05 -7.69 12.97
CA THR A 26 4.52 -7.37 11.60
C THR A 26 5.98 -6.90 11.60
N SER A 27 6.37 -6.05 12.55
CA SER A 27 7.74 -5.58 12.68
C SER A 27 8.71 -6.74 13.00
N CYS A 28 8.32 -7.65 13.89
CA CYS A 28 9.12 -8.85 14.20
C CYS A 28 9.28 -9.77 12.98
N ILE A 29 8.19 -9.98 12.23
CA ILE A 29 8.23 -10.78 10.99
C ILE A 29 9.13 -10.12 9.95
N ALA A 30 9.02 -8.81 9.72
CA ALA A 30 9.88 -8.07 8.79
C ALA A 30 11.36 -8.21 9.17
N THR A 31 11.67 -8.03 10.44
CA THR A 31 13.05 -8.16 10.96
C THR A 31 13.56 -9.59 10.79
N LEU A 32 12.74 -10.60 11.10
CA LEU A 32 13.12 -12.00 10.92
C LEU A 32 13.41 -12.34 9.46
N ILE A 33 12.56 -11.87 8.54
CA ILE A 33 12.76 -12.07 7.10
C ILE A 33 14.09 -11.43 6.66
N LEU A 34 14.39 -10.20 7.09
CA LEU A 34 15.63 -9.52 6.74
C LEU A 34 16.86 -10.23 7.32
N CYS A 35 16.80 -10.68 8.58
CA CYS A 35 17.87 -11.43 9.20
C CYS A 35 18.14 -12.76 8.48
N VAL A 36 17.09 -13.53 8.20
CA VAL A 36 17.19 -14.80 7.47
C VAL A 36 17.73 -14.57 6.06
N ALA A 37 17.19 -13.59 5.35
CA ALA A 37 17.67 -13.23 4.01
C ALA A 37 19.13 -12.81 4.02
N GLY A 38 19.53 -11.96 4.97
CA GLY A 38 20.91 -11.52 5.13
C GLY A 38 21.89 -12.68 5.39
N VAL A 39 21.51 -13.61 6.27
CA VAL A 39 22.31 -14.79 6.58
C VAL A 39 22.40 -15.74 5.38
N LEU A 40 21.27 -16.00 4.71
CA LEU A 40 21.25 -16.93 3.56
C LEU A 40 22.01 -16.37 2.36
N LEU A 41 21.88 -15.08 2.08
CA LEU A 41 22.56 -14.42 0.97
C LEU A 41 24.07 -14.24 1.27
N GLY A 42 24.43 -13.94 2.53
CA GLY A 42 25.82 -13.75 2.93
C GLY A 42 26.65 -15.03 3.03
N ARG A 43 26.02 -16.18 3.34
CA ARG A 43 26.76 -17.46 3.53
C ARG A 43 27.27 -18.13 2.27
N LYS A 44 26.72 -17.83 1.08
CA LYS A 44 27.00 -18.55 -0.17
C LYS A 44 27.57 -17.65 -1.26
N LEU A 45 28.46 -16.73 -0.90
CA LEU A 45 29.14 -15.86 -1.86
C LEU A 45 30.15 -16.67 -2.68
N LYS A 46 30.00 -16.63 -4.01
CA LYS A 46 30.87 -17.31 -4.97
C LYS A 46 31.67 -16.30 -5.77
N LYS A 47 32.91 -16.64 -6.16
CA LYS A 47 33.75 -15.80 -7.04
C LYS A 47 33.13 -15.56 -8.42
N ARG A 48 32.34 -16.53 -8.94
CA ARG A 48 31.49 -16.34 -10.12
C ARG A 48 30.05 -16.20 -9.64
N PRO A 49 29.51 -14.97 -9.56
CA PRO A 49 28.21 -14.72 -8.96
C PRO A 49 27.06 -15.26 -9.80
N GLY A 50 26.11 -15.92 -9.15
CA GLY A 50 24.84 -16.28 -9.76
C GLY A 50 23.90 -15.06 -9.83
N ARG A 51 22.78 -15.15 -10.58
CA ARG A 51 21.83 -14.04 -10.78
C ARG A 51 21.33 -13.40 -9.47
N VAL A 52 21.05 -14.21 -8.46
CA VAL A 52 20.60 -13.73 -7.15
C VAL A 52 21.70 -12.95 -6.44
N GLN A 53 22.94 -13.44 -6.45
CA GLN A 53 24.09 -12.75 -5.86
C GLN A 53 24.34 -11.40 -6.53
N VAL A 54 24.33 -11.35 -7.87
CA VAL A 54 24.47 -10.11 -8.65
C VAL A 54 23.41 -9.09 -8.27
N LEU A 55 22.15 -9.51 -8.14
CA LEU A 55 21.05 -8.62 -7.73
C LEU A 55 21.26 -8.07 -6.32
N THR A 56 21.67 -8.93 -5.39
CA THR A 56 21.92 -8.54 -3.99
C THR A 56 23.12 -7.59 -3.89
N GLU A 57 24.24 -7.90 -4.57
CA GLU A 57 25.43 -7.04 -4.61
C GLU A 57 25.08 -5.68 -5.22
N LYS A 58 24.29 -5.65 -6.30
CA LYS A 58 23.82 -4.41 -6.91
C LYS A 58 22.96 -3.60 -5.94
N ALA A 59 22.03 -4.23 -5.21
CA ALA A 59 21.20 -3.54 -4.22
C ALA A 59 22.05 -2.92 -3.09
N VAL A 60 23.02 -3.67 -2.56
CA VAL A 60 23.96 -3.18 -1.54
C VAL A 60 24.80 -2.03 -2.09
N THR A 61 25.29 -2.14 -3.33
CA THR A 61 26.09 -1.09 -3.99
C THR A 61 25.25 0.18 -4.15
N VAL A 62 24.00 0.08 -4.59
CA VAL A 62 23.11 1.25 -4.72
C VAL A 62 22.95 1.96 -3.38
N ILE A 63 22.67 1.22 -2.30
CA ILE A 63 22.51 1.82 -0.96
C ILE A 63 23.83 2.46 -0.50
N ARG A 64 24.97 1.78 -0.73
CA ARG A 64 26.28 2.33 -0.39
C ARG A 64 26.57 3.63 -1.16
N THR A 65 26.29 3.65 -2.46
CA THR A 65 26.46 4.86 -3.29
C THR A 65 25.62 6.01 -2.74
N MET A 66 24.35 5.75 -2.40
CA MET A 66 23.49 6.76 -1.78
C MET A 66 24.05 7.29 -0.45
N VAL A 67 24.60 6.40 0.39
CA VAL A 67 25.22 6.80 1.67
C VAL A 67 26.47 7.64 1.43
N VAL A 68 27.32 7.23 0.49
CA VAL A 68 28.55 7.96 0.16
C VAL A 68 28.27 9.32 -0.47
N GLU A 69 27.27 9.41 -1.35
CA GLU A 69 26.85 10.67 -1.96
C GLU A 69 26.22 11.65 -0.95
N ALA A 70 25.46 11.14 0.03
CA ALA A 70 24.78 11.97 1.02
C ALA A 70 25.67 12.32 2.23
N MET A 71 26.58 11.43 2.65
CA MET A 71 27.33 11.54 3.91
C MET A 71 28.83 11.64 3.74
N GLY A 72 29.37 11.42 2.52
CA GLY A 72 30.79 11.32 2.25
C GLY A 72 31.38 9.93 2.52
N GLU A 73 32.53 9.63 1.89
CA GLU A 73 33.20 8.31 2.00
C GLU A 73 33.61 7.96 3.44
N HIS A 74 33.98 8.97 4.25
CA HIS A 74 34.36 8.79 5.66
C HIS A 74 33.23 8.23 6.54
N ASN A 75 31.96 8.44 6.12
CA ASN A 75 30.76 7.95 6.81
C ASN A 75 30.19 6.67 6.19
N ALA A 76 30.89 6.02 5.25
CA ALA A 76 30.46 4.75 4.62
C ALA A 76 30.19 3.63 5.65
N ARG A 77 30.73 3.75 6.88
CA ARG A 77 30.47 2.83 8.00
C ARG A 77 28.97 2.75 8.38
N TRP A 78 28.18 3.78 8.09
CA TRP A 78 26.74 3.82 8.39
C TRP A 78 25.89 3.07 7.36
N THR A 79 26.48 2.59 6.26
CA THR A 79 25.75 1.85 5.21
C THR A 79 24.90 0.69 5.75
N PRO A 80 25.39 -0.19 6.65
CA PRO A 80 24.55 -1.28 7.17
C PRO A 80 23.35 -0.81 7.97
N PHE A 81 23.50 0.25 8.77
CA PHE A 81 22.42 0.84 9.56
C PHE A 81 21.36 1.46 8.66
N ILE A 82 21.76 2.27 7.69
CA ILE A 82 20.85 2.89 6.73
C ILE A 82 20.13 1.84 5.88
N ALA A 83 20.87 0.79 5.45
CA ALA A 83 20.28 -0.33 4.72
C ALA A 83 19.21 -1.07 5.56
N ALA A 84 19.51 -1.36 6.83
CA ALA A 84 18.56 -2.00 7.72
C ALA A 84 17.32 -1.15 7.95
N LEU A 85 17.48 0.16 8.17
CA LEU A 85 16.39 1.10 8.36
C LEU A 85 15.50 1.21 7.11
N PHE A 86 16.11 1.39 5.94
CA PHE A 86 15.40 1.46 4.66
C PHE A 86 14.62 0.19 4.36
N LEU A 87 15.29 -0.97 4.45
CA LEU A 87 14.67 -2.26 4.13
C LEU A 87 13.60 -2.65 5.13
N SER A 88 13.77 -2.37 6.44
CA SER A 88 12.75 -2.66 7.44
C SER A 88 11.52 -1.78 7.28
N SER A 89 11.69 -0.50 6.94
CA SER A 89 10.59 0.40 6.62
C SER A 89 9.84 -0.06 5.36
N LEU A 90 10.57 -0.36 4.30
CA LEU A 90 10.00 -0.83 3.04
C LEU A 90 9.24 -2.14 3.22
N LEU A 91 9.87 -3.14 3.87
CA LEU A 91 9.25 -4.44 4.09
C LEU A 91 8.05 -4.35 5.02
N GLY A 92 8.14 -3.54 6.08
CA GLY A 92 7.04 -3.29 7.02
C GLY A 92 5.80 -2.70 6.34
N THR A 93 6.01 -1.83 5.35
CA THR A 93 4.94 -1.24 4.54
C THR A 93 4.37 -2.28 3.56
N LEU A 94 5.22 -3.00 2.84
CA LEU A 94 4.80 -4.02 1.87
C LEU A 94 4.03 -5.18 2.52
N LEU A 95 4.43 -5.60 3.73
CA LEU A 95 3.68 -6.62 4.49
C LEU A 95 2.27 -6.15 4.84
N GLY A 96 2.08 -4.85 5.06
CA GLY A 96 0.76 -4.26 5.27
C GLY A 96 -0.21 -4.45 4.09
N MET A 97 0.31 -4.50 2.86
CA MET A 97 -0.50 -4.71 1.66
C MET A 97 -1.11 -6.12 1.55
N THR A 98 -0.60 -7.08 2.30
CA THR A 98 -1.14 -8.46 2.26
C THR A 98 -2.59 -8.55 2.75
N GLY A 99 -3.13 -7.50 3.37
CA GLY A 99 -4.46 -7.48 3.99
C GLY A 99 -4.59 -8.35 5.25
N VAL A 100 -3.61 -9.22 5.50
CA VAL A 100 -3.56 -10.09 6.70
C VAL A 100 -2.86 -9.38 7.84
N LEU A 101 -1.78 -8.65 7.53
CA LEU A 101 -0.96 -7.91 8.48
C LEU A 101 -1.20 -6.41 8.31
N ARG A 102 -1.12 -5.67 9.41
CA ARG A 102 -1.13 -4.21 9.36
C ARG A 102 0.30 -3.71 9.20
N SER A 103 0.52 -2.67 8.39
CA SER A 103 1.84 -2.06 8.24
C SER A 103 2.42 -1.66 9.61
N SER A 104 3.67 -2.03 9.88
CA SER A 104 4.37 -1.63 11.11
C SER A 104 4.55 -0.12 11.20
N THR A 105 4.69 0.56 10.06
CA THR A 105 4.87 2.01 9.96
C THR A 105 3.56 2.80 10.11
N ALA A 106 2.41 2.11 10.12
CA ALA A 106 1.11 2.69 10.48
C ALA A 106 0.90 2.82 12.00
N ASP A 107 1.94 2.55 12.80
CA ASP A 107 1.94 2.72 14.25
C ASP A 107 2.99 3.77 14.64
N ILE A 108 2.54 4.80 15.38
CA ILE A 108 3.41 5.88 15.82
C ILE A 108 4.51 5.38 16.76
N SER A 109 4.25 4.34 17.55
CA SER A 109 5.24 3.75 18.45
C SER A 109 6.47 3.25 17.69
N THR A 110 6.27 2.58 16.56
CA THR A 110 7.35 2.08 15.71
C THR A 110 8.15 3.21 15.09
N THR A 111 7.47 4.18 14.47
CA THR A 111 8.15 5.30 13.80
C THR A 111 8.84 6.24 14.78
N MET A 112 8.26 6.44 15.97
CA MET A 112 8.87 7.22 17.04
C MET A 112 10.12 6.52 17.58
N THR A 113 10.07 5.20 17.80
CA THR A 113 11.24 4.43 18.24
C THR A 113 12.40 4.57 17.27
N TRP A 114 12.15 4.49 15.96
CA TRP A 114 13.19 4.68 14.94
C TRP A 114 13.73 6.12 14.95
N ALA A 115 12.86 7.11 15.07
CA ALA A 115 13.28 8.52 15.09
C ALA A 115 14.11 8.84 16.35
N VAL A 116 13.71 8.35 17.52
CA VAL A 116 14.47 8.48 18.76
C VAL A 116 15.82 7.77 18.66
N LEU A 117 15.87 6.57 18.09
CA LEU A 117 17.12 5.86 17.87
C LEU A 117 18.09 6.66 16.99
N VAL A 118 17.59 7.27 15.92
CA VAL A 118 18.38 8.15 15.05
C VAL A 118 18.92 9.35 15.84
N SER A 119 18.08 9.99 16.66
CA SER A 119 18.50 11.15 17.49
C SER A 119 19.57 10.76 18.52
N VAL A 120 19.40 9.59 19.18
CA VAL A 120 20.42 9.08 20.13
C VAL A 120 21.74 8.84 19.42
N ILE A 121 21.72 8.31 18.19
CA ILE A 121 22.94 8.13 17.37
C ILE A 121 23.57 9.49 17.05
N CYS A 122 22.77 10.50 16.65
CA CYS A 122 23.24 11.86 16.37
C CYS A 122 23.90 12.49 17.62
N TRP A 123 23.25 12.37 18.79
CA TRP A 123 23.80 12.87 20.04
C TRP A 123 25.11 12.15 20.42
N TYR A 124 25.13 10.82 20.28
CA TYR A 124 26.34 10.04 20.54
C TYR A 124 27.52 10.46 19.65
N GLU A 125 27.31 10.62 18.34
CA GLU A 125 28.36 11.06 17.42
C GLU A 125 28.78 12.52 17.68
N SER A 126 27.83 13.39 18.01
CA SER A 126 28.12 14.79 18.37
C SER A 126 28.98 14.88 19.65
N ILE A 127 28.61 14.14 20.70
CA ILE A 127 29.38 14.09 21.95
C ILE A 127 30.77 13.49 21.73
N LYS A 128 30.86 12.45 20.91
CA LYS A 128 32.12 11.80 20.56
C LYS A 128 33.08 12.72 19.80
N ASN A 129 32.54 13.56 18.93
CA ASN A 129 33.33 14.46 18.10
C ASN A 129 33.72 15.76 18.80
N ASN A 130 32.80 16.35 19.57
CA ASN A 130 32.96 17.69 20.17
C ASN A 130 33.17 17.62 21.70
N GLY A 131 33.06 16.42 22.31
CA GLY A 131 33.00 16.27 23.75
C GLY A 131 31.67 16.69 24.35
N PHE A 132 31.38 16.30 25.59
CA PHE A 132 30.10 16.61 26.25
C PHE A 132 29.86 18.11 26.41
N PHE A 133 30.86 18.87 26.85
CA PHE A 133 30.77 20.33 27.01
C PHE A 133 30.69 21.06 25.66
N GLY A 134 31.37 20.55 24.61
CA GLY A 134 31.28 21.07 23.25
C GLY A 134 29.87 20.90 22.67
N TRP A 135 29.28 19.71 22.87
CA TRP A 135 27.89 19.45 22.47
C TRP A 135 26.92 20.39 23.18
N LEU A 136 27.08 20.60 24.49
CA LEU A 136 26.21 21.51 25.25
C LEU A 136 26.38 22.96 24.80
N LYS A 137 27.65 23.41 24.50
CA LYS A 137 27.96 24.71 23.97
C LYS A 137 27.32 24.93 22.59
N GLY A 138 27.21 23.90 21.76
CA GLY A 138 26.57 23.94 20.45
C GLY A 138 25.11 24.46 20.52
N PHE A 139 24.38 24.25 21.61
CA PHE A 139 23.05 24.80 21.79
C PHE A 139 23.04 26.33 21.98
N THR A 140 24.15 26.92 22.41
CA THR A 140 24.27 28.38 22.65
C THR A 140 24.84 29.12 21.43
N GLU A 141 25.28 28.41 20.40
CA GLU A 141 25.84 29.01 19.19
C GLU A 141 24.72 29.29 18.15
N PRO A 142 24.86 30.37 17.31
CA PRO A 142 25.88 31.42 17.34
C PRO A 142 25.66 32.51 18.42
N ILE A 143 24.47 32.60 18.99
CA ILE A 143 24.11 33.63 20.00
C ILE A 143 23.32 32.93 21.11
N ALA A 144 23.66 33.19 22.38
CA ALA A 144 23.02 32.59 23.55
C ALA A 144 21.49 32.78 23.61
N VAL A 145 20.95 33.83 23.00
CA VAL A 145 19.50 34.07 22.88
C VAL A 145 18.80 32.99 22.05
N MET A 146 19.51 32.30 21.15
CA MET A 146 18.94 31.22 20.30
C MET A 146 18.87 29.85 21.01
N THR A 147 19.40 29.72 22.21
CA THR A 147 19.40 28.48 22.99
C THR A 147 18.00 27.82 23.10
N PRO A 148 16.92 28.55 23.44
CA PRO A 148 15.60 27.96 23.51
C PRO A 148 15.13 27.38 22.16
N MET A 149 15.42 28.09 21.06
CA MET A 149 15.09 27.63 19.69
C MET A 149 15.87 26.37 19.32
N ASN A 150 17.15 26.32 19.64
CA ASN A 150 18.00 25.17 19.34
C ASN A 150 17.55 23.91 20.10
N ILE A 151 17.18 24.07 21.40
CA ILE A 151 16.63 22.96 22.21
C ILE A 151 15.28 22.47 21.63
N VAL A 152 14.39 23.42 21.28
CA VAL A 152 13.10 23.04 20.66
C VAL A 152 13.32 22.32 19.32
N SER A 153 14.25 22.80 18.50
CA SER A 153 14.60 22.16 17.23
C SER A 153 15.11 20.75 17.40
N GLU A 154 15.95 20.50 18.40
CA GLU A 154 16.50 19.17 18.69
C GLU A 154 15.41 18.16 19.09
N ILE A 155 14.40 18.60 19.84
CA ILE A 155 13.25 17.76 20.20
C ILE A 155 12.27 17.63 19.02
N ALA A 156 12.06 18.71 18.28
CA ALA A 156 11.13 18.73 17.14
C ALA A 156 11.59 17.82 15.99
N GLN A 157 12.89 17.63 15.84
CA GLN A 157 13.49 16.85 14.75
C GLN A 157 13.03 15.37 14.75
N PRO A 158 13.19 14.58 15.83
CA PRO A 158 12.68 13.21 15.88
C PRO A 158 11.16 13.14 15.81
N VAL A 159 10.48 14.11 16.42
CA VAL A 159 9.02 14.18 16.39
C VAL A 159 8.53 14.39 14.95
N SER A 160 9.10 15.35 14.23
CA SER A 160 8.76 15.63 12.83
C SER A 160 9.05 14.42 11.93
N LEU A 161 10.18 13.74 12.14
CA LEU A 161 10.58 12.56 11.38
C LEU A 161 9.59 11.40 11.58
N ALA A 162 9.21 11.13 12.83
CA ALA A 162 8.26 10.10 13.19
C ALA A 162 6.86 10.38 12.63
N PHE A 163 6.35 11.60 12.84
CA PHE A 163 5.01 11.98 12.38
C PHE A 163 4.89 12.03 10.87
N ARG A 164 5.94 12.42 10.14
CA ARG A 164 5.95 12.40 8.68
C ARG A 164 5.80 10.98 8.17
N HIS A 165 6.54 10.03 8.73
CA HIS A 165 6.49 8.64 8.31
C HIS A 165 5.14 7.98 8.67
N PHE A 166 4.72 8.13 9.91
CA PHE A 166 3.42 7.66 10.40
C PHE A 166 2.24 8.29 9.65
N GLY A 167 2.27 9.64 9.50
CA GLY A 167 1.16 10.39 8.93
C GLY A 167 0.85 10.02 7.48
N ASN A 168 1.87 9.75 6.67
CA ASN A 168 1.67 9.33 5.28
C ASN A 168 1.00 7.96 5.18
N ILE A 169 1.43 6.98 5.98
CA ILE A 169 0.88 5.62 5.92
C ILE A 169 -0.49 5.53 6.62
N ALA A 170 -0.59 6.07 7.83
CA ALA A 170 -1.86 6.06 8.57
C ALA A 170 -2.91 6.96 7.91
N GLY A 171 -2.51 8.15 7.45
CA GLY A 171 -3.37 9.08 6.73
C GLY A 171 -3.89 8.48 5.42
N GLY A 172 -3.01 7.84 4.63
CA GLY A 172 -3.41 7.09 3.44
C GLY A 172 -4.46 6.02 3.75
N GLY A 173 -4.27 5.26 4.82
CA GLY A 173 -5.23 4.26 5.29
C GLY A 173 -6.59 4.85 5.66
N VAL A 174 -6.61 6.01 6.34
CA VAL A 174 -7.85 6.73 6.67
C VAL A 174 -8.56 7.21 5.42
N ILE A 175 -7.85 7.86 4.49
CA ILE A 175 -8.40 8.34 3.22
C ILE A 175 -8.99 7.17 2.42
N THR A 176 -8.25 6.07 2.28
CA THR A 176 -8.72 4.88 1.60
C THR A 176 -10.01 4.34 2.24
N THR A 177 -10.06 4.26 3.57
CA THR A 177 -11.25 3.81 4.32
C THR A 177 -12.46 4.73 4.09
N LEU A 178 -12.24 6.05 4.05
CA LEU A 178 -13.31 7.03 3.76
C LEU A 178 -13.86 6.86 2.35
N ILE A 179 -12.97 6.63 1.37
CA ILE A 179 -13.35 6.40 -0.03
C ILE A 179 -14.14 5.09 -0.14
N TYR A 180 -13.70 4.01 0.51
CA TYR A 180 -14.46 2.76 0.57
C TYR A 180 -15.85 2.98 1.15
N TRP A 181 -15.96 3.73 2.24
CA TRP A 181 -17.26 4.04 2.86
C TRP A 181 -18.16 4.87 1.91
N ALA A 182 -17.61 5.91 1.30
CA ALA A 182 -18.37 6.74 0.35
C ALA A 182 -18.83 5.94 -0.87
N LEU A 183 -17.95 5.12 -1.44
CA LEU A 183 -18.28 4.26 -2.59
C LEU A 183 -19.29 3.17 -2.22
N SER A 184 -19.21 2.62 -1.01
CA SER A 184 -20.22 1.65 -0.53
C SER A 184 -21.59 2.30 -0.37
N GLY A 185 -21.65 3.53 0.17
CA GLY A 185 -22.88 4.32 0.23
C GLY A 185 -23.46 4.66 -1.14
N ALA A 186 -22.60 5.06 -2.09
CA ALA A 186 -23.00 5.31 -3.47
C ALA A 186 -23.50 4.03 -4.15
N SER A 187 -22.80 2.89 -3.98
CA SER A 187 -23.23 1.60 -4.50
C SER A 187 -24.59 1.20 -3.94
N ALA A 188 -24.77 1.30 -2.62
CA ALA A 188 -26.06 1.03 -1.99
C ALA A 188 -27.16 1.98 -2.48
N GLY A 189 -26.84 3.26 -2.73
CA GLY A 189 -27.78 4.24 -3.29
C GLY A 189 -28.20 3.86 -4.72
N VAL A 190 -27.25 3.55 -5.59
CA VAL A 190 -27.52 3.08 -6.96
C VAL A 190 -28.34 1.79 -6.94
N LEU A 191 -27.96 0.83 -6.10
CA LEU A 191 -28.67 -0.44 -5.96
C LEU A 191 -30.10 -0.24 -5.42
N ARG A 192 -30.32 0.66 -4.47
CA ARG A 192 -31.67 1.01 -3.97
C ARG A 192 -32.52 1.66 -5.06
N LEU A 193 -31.95 2.59 -5.85
CA LEU A 193 -32.64 3.19 -7.01
C LEU A 193 -33.06 2.11 -8.03
N ILE A 194 -32.18 1.12 -8.26
CA ILE A 194 -32.47 -0.01 -9.14
C ILE A 194 -33.41 -1.02 -8.45
N ALA A 195 -33.33 -1.23 -7.14
CA ALA A 195 -34.10 -2.21 -6.37
C ALA A 195 -35.51 -1.78 -6.03
N SER A 196 -35.72 -0.49 -5.84
CA SER A 196 -37.06 0.08 -5.49
C SER A 196 -38.06 0.03 -6.62
N SER A 197 -37.61 -0.40 -7.80
CA SER A 197 -38.43 -0.32 -9.02
C SER A 197 -38.85 -1.71 -9.48
N SER A 198 -40.04 -1.76 -9.98
CA SER A 198 -40.67 -2.88 -10.64
C SER A 198 -39.76 -3.57 -11.68
N VAL A 199 -40.10 -4.76 -12.12
CA VAL A 199 -39.53 -5.54 -13.20
C VAL A 199 -39.13 -4.71 -14.45
N ALA A 200 -39.69 -3.50 -14.57
CA ALA A 200 -39.44 -2.57 -15.68
C ALA A 200 -37.95 -2.12 -15.77
N VAL A 201 -37.22 -1.91 -14.65
CA VAL A 201 -35.87 -1.37 -14.69
C VAL A 201 -34.83 -2.33 -15.29
N PRO A 202 -34.76 -3.63 -14.90
CA PRO A 202 -33.88 -4.56 -15.59
C PRO A 202 -34.22 -4.70 -17.06
N LEU A 203 -35.47 -4.62 -17.45
CA LEU A 203 -35.89 -4.66 -18.87
C LEU A 203 -35.42 -3.41 -19.64
N VAL A 204 -35.56 -2.21 -19.05
CA VAL A 204 -35.07 -0.96 -19.63
C VAL A 204 -33.54 -0.99 -19.75
N LEU A 205 -32.81 -1.42 -18.70
CA LEU A 205 -31.37 -1.57 -18.75
C LEU A 205 -30.91 -2.55 -19.82
N LEU A 206 -31.64 -3.65 -19.99
CA LEU A 206 -31.39 -4.64 -21.04
C LEU A 206 -31.60 -4.05 -22.44
N ALA A 207 -32.69 -3.32 -22.63
CA ALA A 207 -33.00 -2.64 -23.89
C ALA A 207 -31.97 -1.55 -24.24
N VAL A 208 -31.61 -0.71 -23.26
CA VAL A 208 -30.58 0.33 -23.43
C VAL A 208 -29.24 -0.30 -23.70
N GLY A 209 -28.85 -1.33 -22.98
CA GLY A 209 -27.59 -2.04 -23.17
C GLY A 209 -27.47 -2.65 -24.58
N LEU A 210 -28.53 -3.33 -25.04
CA LEU A 210 -28.61 -3.84 -26.41
C LEU A 210 -28.52 -2.73 -27.45
N LEU A 211 -29.26 -1.63 -27.26
CA LEU A 211 -29.26 -0.47 -28.15
C LEU A 211 -27.84 0.13 -28.26
N LEU A 212 -27.15 0.32 -27.14
CA LEU A 212 -25.78 0.85 -27.12
C LEU A 212 -24.79 -0.07 -27.83
N VAL A 213 -24.89 -1.38 -27.64
CA VAL A 213 -24.05 -2.35 -28.36
C VAL A 213 -24.35 -2.36 -29.85
N LEU A 214 -25.62 -2.21 -30.25
CA LEU A 214 -26.02 -2.10 -31.64
C LEU A 214 -25.53 -0.78 -32.26
N LEU A 215 -25.71 0.34 -31.59
CA LEU A 215 -25.23 1.65 -32.04
C LEU A 215 -23.69 1.65 -32.23
N ALA A 216 -22.97 0.89 -31.38
CA ALA A 216 -21.53 0.72 -31.55
C ALA A 216 -21.13 -0.06 -32.82
N ARG A 217 -22.08 -0.65 -33.57
CA ARG A 217 -21.84 -1.26 -34.89
C ARG A 217 -21.93 -0.27 -36.03
N PHE A 218 -22.61 0.85 -35.86
CA PHE A 218 -22.75 1.91 -36.87
C PHE A 218 -21.52 2.82 -36.91
N LYS A 219 -21.44 3.69 -37.96
CA LYS A 219 -20.29 4.57 -38.24
C LYS A 219 -19.99 5.55 -37.07
N ALA A 220 -19.20 5.15 -36.10
CA ALA A 220 -18.67 6.04 -35.07
C ALA A 220 -17.13 5.98 -35.06
N LYS A 221 -16.49 7.04 -34.56
CA LYS A 221 -15.02 7.09 -34.37
C LYS A 221 -14.60 5.94 -33.42
N ASP A 222 -13.43 5.34 -33.63
CA ASP A 222 -13.01 4.12 -32.89
C ASP A 222 -13.05 4.24 -31.38
N LYS A 223 -12.71 5.39 -30.83
CA LYS A 223 -12.81 5.66 -29.38
C LYS A 223 -14.26 5.63 -28.90
N LEU A 224 -15.18 6.22 -29.65
CA LEU A 224 -16.62 6.25 -29.32
C LEU A 224 -17.24 4.85 -29.41
N LYS A 225 -16.83 4.04 -30.40
CA LYS A 225 -17.28 2.62 -30.48
C LYS A 225 -16.89 1.82 -29.25
N ILE A 226 -15.67 2.00 -28.74
CA ILE A 226 -15.20 1.32 -27.53
C ILE A 226 -16.01 1.77 -26.31
N ALA A 227 -16.21 3.09 -26.15
CA ALA A 227 -17.00 3.64 -25.05
C ALA A 227 -18.45 3.15 -25.06
N LEU A 228 -19.12 3.17 -26.21
CA LEU A 228 -20.50 2.69 -26.36
C LEU A 228 -20.60 1.17 -26.06
N ARG A 229 -19.63 0.38 -26.50
CA ARG A 229 -19.60 -1.06 -26.19
C ARG A 229 -19.40 -1.33 -24.71
N LEU A 230 -18.46 -0.63 -24.07
CA LEU A 230 -18.22 -0.77 -22.62
C LEU A 230 -19.44 -0.37 -21.81
N LEU A 231 -20.08 0.76 -22.15
CA LEU A 231 -21.28 1.21 -21.47
C LEU A 231 -22.45 0.25 -21.71
N GLY A 232 -22.62 -0.26 -22.92
CA GLY A 232 -23.64 -1.25 -23.26
C GLY A 232 -23.43 -2.57 -22.51
N ILE A 233 -22.19 -3.07 -22.42
CA ILE A 233 -21.85 -4.26 -21.64
C ILE A 233 -22.15 -4.02 -20.17
N LEU A 234 -21.82 -2.84 -19.62
CA LEU A 234 -22.10 -2.50 -18.24
C LEU A 234 -23.61 -2.51 -17.96
N CYS A 235 -24.43 -1.91 -18.85
CA CYS A 235 -25.89 -1.92 -18.72
C CYS A 235 -26.45 -3.35 -18.79
N LEU A 236 -25.95 -4.20 -19.70
CA LEU A 236 -26.37 -5.60 -19.81
C LEU A 236 -25.97 -6.41 -18.57
N ALA A 237 -24.77 -6.15 -18.03
CA ALA A 237 -24.31 -6.80 -16.81
C ALA A 237 -25.19 -6.43 -15.60
N LEU A 238 -25.51 -5.13 -15.43
CA LEU A 238 -26.43 -4.67 -14.37
C LEU A 238 -27.84 -5.24 -14.53
N ALA A 239 -28.35 -5.32 -15.76
CA ALA A 239 -29.65 -5.93 -16.05
C ALA A 239 -29.66 -7.42 -15.68
N GLY A 240 -28.61 -8.15 -16.09
CA GLY A 240 -28.47 -9.58 -15.79
C GLY A 240 -28.35 -9.89 -14.31
N LEU A 241 -27.59 -9.04 -13.58
CA LEU A 241 -27.44 -9.14 -12.12
C LEU A 241 -28.80 -8.98 -11.42
N ARG A 242 -29.60 -8.01 -11.86
CA ARG A 242 -30.94 -7.78 -11.33
C ARG A 242 -31.94 -8.87 -11.67
N LEU A 243 -31.88 -9.41 -12.89
CA LEU A 243 -32.70 -10.55 -13.25
C LEU A 243 -32.36 -11.78 -12.42
N ALA A 244 -31.06 -12.03 -12.18
CA ALA A 244 -30.60 -13.13 -11.35
C ALA A 244 -31.07 -12.97 -9.89
N ASP A 245 -30.97 -11.76 -9.32
CA ASP A 245 -31.43 -11.42 -7.97
C ASP A 245 -32.95 -11.58 -7.85
N LEU A 246 -33.71 -11.10 -8.83
CA LEU A 246 -35.16 -11.26 -8.90
C LEU A 246 -35.56 -12.76 -8.98
N LEU A 247 -34.92 -13.53 -9.84
CA LEU A 247 -35.15 -14.97 -9.96
C LEU A 247 -34.81 -15.70 -8.67
N TRP A 248 -33.71 -15.30 -8.00
CA TRP A 248 -33.32 -15.89 -6.72
C TRP A 248 -34.34 -15.54 -5.62
N SER A 249 -34.83 -14.30 -5.55
CA SER A 249 -35.84 -13.87 -4.60
C SER A 249 -37.16 -14.63 -4.76
N LEU A 250 -37.52 -15.00 -5.98
CA LEU A 250 -38.70 -15.83 -6.26
C LEU A 250 -38.57 -17.27 -5.70
N THR A 251 -37.36 -17.76 -5.46
CA THR A 251 -37.16 -19.07 -4.82
C THR A 251 -37.39 -19.06 -3.31
N GLY A 252 -37.48 -17.88 -2.69
CA GLY A 252 -37.62 -17.71 -1.23
C GLY A 252 -36.45 -18.21 -0.40
N ARG A 253 -35.32 -18.52 -1.04
CA ARG A 253 -34.11 -19.01 -0.37
C ARG A 253 -33.16 -17.87 -0.06
N ALA A 254 -32.55 -17.90 1.15
CA ALA A 254 -31.42 -17.04 1.46
C ALA A 254 -30.23 -17.36 0.55
N TYR A 255 -29.34 -16.39 0.32
CA TYR A 255 -28.10 -16.65 -0.38
C TYR A 255 -27.29 -17.75 0.33
N PRO A 256 -26.66 -18.68 -0.41
CA PRO A 256 -25.88 -19.74 0.21
C PRO A 256 -24.71 -19.13 1.00
N GLU A 257 -24.59 -19.51 2.26
CA GLU A 257 -23.39 -19.20 3.05
C GLU A 257 -22.24 -20.03 2.51
N MET A 258 -21.35 -19.37 1.79
CA MET A 258 -20.15 -20.00 1.25
C MET A 258 -18.98 -19.76 2.21
N SER A 259 -18.15 -20.79 2.45
CA SER A 259 -16.92 -20.60 3.23
C SER A 259 -16.01 -19.57 2.55
N GLY A 260 -15.28 -18.76 3.33
CA GLY A 260 -14.41 -17.70 2.82
C GLY A 260 -13.44 -18.15 1.70
N PRO A 261 -12.79 -19.35 1.80
CA PRO A 261 -11.94 -19.86 0.74
C PRO A 261 -12.68 -20.14 -0.59
N VAL A 262 -13.89 -20.70 -0.51
CA VAL A 262 -14.71 -21.01 -1.70
C VAL A 262 -15.19 -19.72 -2.37
N THR A 263 -15.60 -18.74 -1.58
CA THR A 263 -16.00 -17.41 -2.08
C THR A 263 -14.85 -16.73 -2.81
N GLY A 264 -13.65 -16.76 -2.22
CA GLY A 264 -12.44 -16.25 -2.85
C GLY A 264 -12.11 -16.95 -4.16
N LEU A 265 -12.20 -18.27 -4.19
CA LEU A 265 -11.95 -19.06 -5.42
C LEU A 265 -12.93 -18.69 -6.54
N CYS A 266 -14.23 -18.57 -6.23
CA CYS A 266 -15.25 -18.16 -7.19
C CYS A 266 -15.00 -16.74 -7.71
N TRP A 267 -14.56 -15.82 -6.84
CA TRP A 267 -14.22 -14.47 -7.22
C TRP A 267 -13.02 -14.43 -8.18
N PHE A 268 -11.94 -15.15 -7.87
CA PHE A 268 -10.78 -15.26 -8.74
C PHE A 268 -11.10 -15.98 -10.07
N ALA A 269 -11.97 -16.97 -10.07
CA ALA A 269 -12.44 -17.61 -11.29
C ALA A 269 -13.20 -16.61 -12.18
N GLY A 270 -14.09 -15.80 -11.59
CA GLY A 270 -14.78 -14.71 -12.29
C GLY A 270 -13.82 -13.70 -12.90
N LEU A 271 -12.78 -13.31 -12.14
CA LEU A 271 -11.73 -12.42 -12.59
C LEU A 271 -10.92 -12.99 -13.76
N ALA A 272 -10.57 -14.27 -13.70
CA ALA A 272 -9.86 -14.96 -14.78
C ALA A 272 -10.69 -15.01 -16.07
N VAL A 273 -11.99 -15.29 -15.97
CA VAL A 273 -12.93 -15.29 -17.10
C VAL A 273 -13.07 -13.88 -17.68
N LEU A 274 -13.17 -12.84 -16.83
CA LEU A 274 -13.22 -11.44 -17.24
C LEU A 274 -11.96 -11.05 -18.02
N ILE A 275 -10.78 -11.33 -17.47
CA ILE A 275 -9.49 -11.04 -18.12
C ILE A 275 -9.39 -11.78 -19.46
N CYS A 276 -9.75 -13.06 -19.52
CA CYS A 276 -9.76 -13.82 -20.76
C CYS A 276 -10.67 -13.19 -21.82
N GLY A 277 -11.86 -12.75 -21.42
CA GLY A 277 -12.78 -12.00 -22.28
C GLY A 277 -12.17 -10.70 -22.82
N ILE A 278 -11.53 -9.91 -21.95
CA ILE A 278 -10.87 -8.65 -22.32
C ILE A 278 -9.70 -8.91 -23.29
N VAL A 279 -8.87 -9.93 -23.02
CA VAL A 279 -7.73 -10.30 -23.89
C VAL A 279 -8.23 -10.69 -25.30
N LEU A 280 -9.32 -11.46 -25.39
CA LEU A 280 -9.95 -11.79 -26.66
C LEU A 280 -10.52 -10.59 -27.41
N LEU A 281 -10.99 -9.56 -26.68
CA LEU A 281 -11.47 -8.30 -27.25
C LEU A 281 -10.32 -7.44 -27.81
N ILE A 282 -9.16 -7.45 -27.15
CA ILE A 282 -7.96 -6.72 -27.60
C ILE A 282 -7.35 -7.41 -28.83
N GLY A 283 -7.36 -8.72 -28.89
CA GLY A 283 -6.74 -9.55 -29.95
C GLY A 283 -7.42 -9.57 -31.34
N ARG A 284 -8.36 -8.72 -31.60
CA ARG A 284 -9.10 -8.31 -32.84
C ARG A 284 -8.83 -9.05 -34.17
N LYS A 285 -8.91 -10.38 -34.24
CA LYS A 285 -8.68 -11.07 -35.55
C LYS A 285 -9.92 -11.72 -36.20
N SER A 286 -11.08 -11.84 -35.52
CA SER A 286 -12.27 -12.51 -36.07
C SER A 286 -13.55 -12.08 -35.35
N LYS A 287 -14.67 -11.97 -36.11
CA LYS A 287 -16.01 -11.63 -35.58
C LYS A 287 -16.46 -12.61 -34.48
N GLY A 288 -16.18 -13.89 -34.65
CA GLY A 288 -16.50 -14.93 -33.64
C GLY A 288 -15.71 -14.76 -32.34
N LYS A 289 -14.41 -14.45 -32.41
CA LYS A 289 -13.59 -14.20 -31.22
C LYS A 289 -14.02 -12.95 -30.47
N THR A 290 -14.49 -11.92 -31.19
CA THR A 290 -15.03 -10.71 -30.54
C THR A 290 -16.35 -11.00 -29.82
N ALA A 291 -17.25 -11.78 -30.41
CA ALA A 291 -18.50 -12.19 -29.75
C ALA A 291 -18.23 -13.04 -28.50
N LEU A 292 -17.33 -14.01 -28.61
CA LEU A 292 -16.91 -14.82 -27.45
C LEU A 292 -16.24 -13.99 -26.37
N GLY A 293 -15.38 -13.03 -26.74
CA GLY A 293 -14.75 -12.10 -25.80
C GLY A 293 -15.76 -11.23 -25.02
N VAL A 294 -16.79 -10.73 -25.72
CA VAL A 294 -17.89 -9.98 -25.07
C VAL A 294 -18.66 -10.88 -24.11
N LEU A 295 -18.99 -12.09 -24.53
CA LEU A 295 -19.72 -13.05 -23.68
C LEU A 295 -18.93 -13.40 -22.42
N LEU A 296 -17.65 -13.76 -22.56
CA LEU A 296 -16.80 -14.10 -21.42
C LEU A 296 -16.57 -12.90 -20.50
N ALA A 297 -16.35 -11.69 -21.04
CA ALA A 297 -16.21 -10.50 -20.23
C ALA A 297 -17.48 -10.19 -19.43
N ALA A 298 -18.64 -10.31 -20.06
CA ALA A 298 -19.93 -10.15 -19.38
C ALA A 298 -20.17 -11.21 -18.29
N LEU A 299 -19.92 -12.49 -18.61
CA LEU A 299 -20.06 -13.58 -17.65
C LEU A 299 -19.09 -13.46 -16.46
N GLY A 300 -17.83 -13.11 -16.74
CA GLY A 300 -16.84 -12.88 -15.69
C GLY A 300 -17.21 -11.73 -14.79
N PHE A 301 -17.66 -10.61 -15.36
CA PHE A 301 -18.12 -9.44 -14.60
C PHE A 301 -19.36 -9.77 -13.76
N LEU A 302 -20.37 -10.43 -14.34
CA LEU A 302 -21.57 -10.87 -13.64
C LEU A 302 -21.23 -11.83 -12.49
N GLY A 303 -20.32 -12.77 -12.72
CA GLY A 303 -19.84 -13.71 -11.69
C GLY A 303 -19.19 -12.99 -10.51
N ILE A 304 -18.30 -12.01 -10.79
CA ILE A 304 -17.67 -11.20 -9.74
C ILE A 304 -18.74 -10.40 -8.97
N CYS A 305 -19.66 -9.73 -9.67
CA CYS A 305 -20.72 -8.97 -9.03
C CYS A 305 -21.61 -9.84 -8.14
N PHE A 306 -22.02 -11.00 -8.64
CA PHE A 306 -22.86 -11.93 -7.88
C PHE A 306 -22.17 -12.44 -6.61
N VAL A 307 -20.92 -12.85 -6.71
CA VAL A 307 -20.14 -13.32 -5.55
C VAL A 307 -19.87 -12.19 -4.57
N SER A 308 -19.63 -10.97 -5.05
CA SER A 308 -19.34 -9.81 -4.20
C SER A 308 -20.57 -9.33 -3.44
N GLU A 309 -21.70 -9.16 -4.11
CA GLU A 309 -22.93 -8.61 -3.49
C GLU A 309 -23.69 -9.67 -2.70
N GLY A 310 -23.71 -10.93 -3.12
CA GLY A 310 -24.35 -12.00 -2.39
C GLY A 310 -23.47 -12.51 -1.23
N PRO A 311 -22.65 -13.54 -1.45
CA PRO A 311 -21.91 -14.21 -0.36
C PRO A 311 -20.89 -13.33 0.36
N MET A 312 -20.22 -12.38 -0.32
CA MET A 312 -19.19 -11.51 0.28
C MET A 312 -19.77 -10.24 0.88
N GLN A 313 -20.98 -9.81 0.48
CA GLN A 313 -21.59 -8.53 0.87
C GLN A 313 -20.68 -7.31 0.62
N VAL A 314 -19.86 -7.37 -0.42
CA VAL A 314 -18.92 -6.30 -0.81
C VAL A 314 -19.55 -5.48 -1.94
N PRO A 315 -19.71 -4.17 -1.77
CA PRO A 315 -20.28 -3.30 -2.80
C PRO A 315 -19.45 -3.28 -4.07
N VAL A 316 -20.08 -3.40 -5.25
CA VAL A 316 -19.38 -3.52 -6.55
C VAL A 316 -18.52 -2.31 -6.87
N LEU A 317 -18.95 -1.09 -6.53
CA LEU A 317 -18.16 0.12 -6.76
C LEU A 317 -16.88 0.19 -5.92
N THR A 318 -16.78 -0.63 -4.87
CA THR A 318 -15.53 -0.73 -4.09
C THR A 318 -14.49 -1.65 -4.74
N LEU A 319 -14.87 -2.35 -5.81
CA LEU A 319 -13.95 -3.19 -6.57
C LEU A 319 -13.23 -2.33 -7.64
N GLY A 320 -11.92 -2.30 -7.58
CA GLY A 320 -11.07 -1.70 -8.62
C GLY A 320 -10.61 -0.26 -8.33
N LEU A 321 -11.49 0.73 -8.17
CA LEU A 321 -11.07 2.12 -7.94
C LEU A 321 -10.24 2.27 -6.64
N PRO A 322 -10.65 1.71 -5.49
CA PRO A 322 -9.83 1.75 -4.29
C PRO A 322 -8.53 0.96 -4.41
N ALA A 323 -8.47 -0.09 -5.23
CA ALA A 323 -7.22 -0.84 -5.43
C ALA A 323 -6.12 0.04 -6.06
N VAL A 324 -6.47 0.93 -6.98
CA VAL A 324 -5.52 1.90 -7.55
C VAL A 324 -5.04 2.89 -6.49
N LEU A 325 -5.94 3.33 -5.62
CA LEU A 325 -5.61 4.23 -4.51
C LEU A 325 -4.75 3.54 -3.45
N SER A 326 -5.06 2.28 -3.11
CA SER A 326 -4.20 1.48 -2.21
C SER A 326 -2.81 1.28 -2.81
N LEU A 327 -2.69 1.01 -4.10
CA LEU A 327 -1.39 0.92 -4.77
C LEU A 327 -0.61 2.24 -4.64
N TYR A 328 -1.28 3.38 -4.80
CA TYR A 328 -0.64 4.69 -4.63
C TYR A 328 -0.23 4.93 -3.18
N PHE A 329 -1.13 4.79 -2.21
CA PHE A 329 -0.84 5.11 -0.81
C PHE A 329 0.06 4.07 -0.13
N ASP A 330 -0.10 2.80 -0.43
CA ASP A 330 0.64 1.73 0.25
C ASP A 330 1.99 1.45 -0.42
N VAL A 331 2.05 1.37 -1.77
CA VAL A 331 3.32 1.09 -2.47
C VAL A 331 4.11 2.36 -2.72
N PHE A 332 3.55 3.27 -3.52
CA PHE A 332 4.30 4.43 -3.99
C PHE A 332 4.68 5.37 -2.84
N SER A 333 3.69 5.75 -2.01
CA SER A 333 3.94 6.60 -0.84
C SER A 333 4.83 5.89 0.18
N GLY A 334 4.65 4.59 0.41
CA GLY A 334 5.46 3.79 1.33
C GLY A 334 6.93 3.70 0.90
N VAL A 335 7.20 3.45 -0.39
CA VAL A 335 8.57 3.43 -0.94
C VAL A 335 9.24 4.80 -0.82
N ILE A 336 8.53 5.86 -1.24
CA ILE A 336 9.07 7.23 -1.12
C ILE A 336 9.34 7.57 0.33
N GLN A 337 8.44 7.22 1.24
CA GLN A 337 8.60 7.54 2.64
C GLN A 337 9.76 6.79 3.30
N ALA A 338 9.98 5.52 2.96
CA ALA A 338 11.16 4.77 3.39
C ALA A 338 12.46 5.43 2.89
N PHE A 339 12.46 5.89 1.64
CA PHE A 339 13.59 6.62 1.06
C PHE A 339 13.84 7.96 1.76
N VAL A 340 12.80 8.80 1.92
CA VAL A 340 12.90 10.12 2.57
C VAL A 340 13.35 9.98 4.02
N PHE A 341 12.82 9.01 4.76
CA PHE A 341 13.22 8.75 6.13
C PHE A 341 14.71 8.41 6.23
N SER A 342 15.18 7.53 5.34
CA SER A 342 16.60 7.14 5.28
C SER A 342 17.48 8.31 4.86
N LEU A 343 17.05 9.12 3.89
CA LEU A 343 17.78 10.30 3.42
C LEU A 343 17.93 11.34 4.54
N LEU A 344 16.85 11.65 5.25
CA LEU A 344 16.91 12.58 6.39
C LEU A 344 17.78 12.03 7.51
N THR A 345 17.73 10.73 7.78
CA THR A 345 18.62 10.08 8.74
C THR A 345 20.08 10.25 8.34
N MET A 346 20.41 10.05 7.06
CA MET A 346 21.78 10.26 6.54
C MET A 346 22.22 11.72 6.75
N ILE A 347 21.38 12.69 6.41
CA ILE A 347 21.68 14.12 6.59
C ILE A 347 21.91 14.44 8.07
N TYR A 348 21.08 13.96 8.98
CA TYR A 348 21.20 14.21 10.41
C TYR A 348 22.46 13.59 11.02
N ILE A 349 22.80 12.37 10.65
CA ILE A 349 24.04 11.75 11.12
C ILE A 349 25.26 12.47 10.51
N SER A 350 25.21 12.83 9.22
CA SER A 350 26.29 13.52 8.53
C SER A 350 26.60 14.90 9.13
N SER A 351 25.59 15.65 9.53
CA SER A 351 25.78 16.96 10.19
C SER A 351 26.53 16.88 11.51
N ASN A 352 26.48 15.72 12.20
CA ASN A 352 27.20 15.46 13.44
C ASN A 352 28.54 14.72 13.24
N CYS A 353 28.89 14.39 11.98
CA CYS A 353 30.12 13.69 11.63
C CYS A 353 30.88 14.45 10.53
N PRO A 354 31.52 15.59 10.86
CA PRO A 354 32.27 16.37 9.88
C PRO A 354 33.46 15.59 9.32
N PRO A 355 33.92 15.91 8.09
CA PRO A 355 35.08 15.28 7.50
C PRO A 355 36.37 15.52 8.32
N PRO A 356 37.35 14.61 8.29
CA PRO A 356 38.56 14.69 9.12
C PRO A 356 39.38 15.97 8.96
N GLU A 357 39.32 16.60 7.80
CA GLU A 357 40.11 17.81 7.49
C GLU A 357 39.56 19.06 8.21
N GLU A 358 38.28 19.13 8.51
CA GLU A 358 37.67 20.24 9.27
C GLU A 358 37.99 20.17 10.79
N LYS A 359 38.40 19.00 11.29
CA LYS A 359 38.80 18.82 12.70
C LYS A 359 40.15 19.48 13.03
N SER A 360 40.94 19.81 12.04
CA SER A 360 42.27 20.43 12.25
C SER A 360 42.22 21.98 12.33
N LYS A 361 41.07 22.60 12.07
CA LYS A 361 40.92 24.07 12.01
C LYS A 361 40.04 24.68 13.14
N SER A 362 39.47 23.83 14.02
CA SER A 362 38.75 24.28 15.21
C SER A 362 39.59 24.01 16.48
#